data_d9f99d0a50a95095a0b76eb4ef479534
#
_entry.id   d9f99d0a50a95095a0b76eb4ef479534
#
_cell.length_a   1.000
_cell.length_b   1.000
_cell.length_c   1.000
_cell.angle_alpha   90.00
_cell.angle_beta   90.00
_cell.angle_gamma   90.00
#
_symmetry.space_group_name_H-M   'P 1'
#
loop_
_entity.id
_entity.type
_entity.pdbx_description
1 polymer ?
#
loop_
_entity_poly.entity_id
_entity_poly.type
_entity_poly.pdbx_seq_one_letter_code
_entity_poly.pdbx_strand_id
1 'polypeptide(L)'
;MIKTGALIIASSDFREENRDNEDIPVFLPMYPIDGTTVIKREIAMLRKAGLSPILVVLGYQKEVLKNHLSHHKVLCVEDGQYREHDLQASLRLGLSEAEKLMDRAAVIPVEYPAFAGGTLETLLQCPGSAVPVCQGTEGYPRLYAFGEQKEAGGCRCPVEDPGCILSIRTEDGIRRAEQYVKAQRDANELRCRNRLILSKEEDFFGPEEYRLLQLIDETGSIQAAAGRMNMSYTKGWKMVNRLEKEMGFLFLNRCNGGRNGGSSTITEEGRTFMERYHAMEEDMRRMGQRFFDTYFRDFQ
;
A
#
# COMPACT_ATOMS: atom_id res chain seq x y z
N MET A 1 -4.42 20.58 -27.27
CA MET A 1 -4.01 19.89 -26.03
C MET A 1 -4.91 18.66 -25.92
N ILE A 2 -4.37 17.46 -25.85
CA ILE A 2 -5.15 16.22 -25.77
C ILE A 2 -5.90 16.20 -24.43
N LYS A 3 -7.23 16.10 -24.48
CA LYS A 3 -8.08 16.06 -23.32
C LYS A 3 -8.24 14.61 -22.85
N THR A 4 -7.65 14.27 -21.73
CA THR A 4 -7.74 12.93 -21.15
C THR A 4 -8.65 12.94 -19.92
N GLY A 5 -9.68 12.12 -19.92
CA GLY A 5 -10.58 11.92 -18.79
C GLY A 5 -10.60 10.46 -18.34
N ALA A 6 -11.65 10.08 -17.62
CA ALA A 6 -11.82 8.73 -17.11
C ALA A 6 -13.26 8.23 -17.23
N LEU A 7 -13.40 6.91 -17.26
CA LEU A 7 -14.66 6.19 -17.32
C LEU A 7 -14.65 5.05 -16.30
N ILE A 8 -15.56 5.10 -15.32
CA ILE A 8 -15.76 4.03 -14.35
C ILE A 8 -17.01 3.25 -14.75
N ILE A 9 -16.93 1.92 -14.83
CA ILE A 9 -18.06 1.05 -15.09
C ILE A 9 -18.56 0.48 -13.76
N ALA A 10 -19.70 0.97 -13.30
CA ALA A 10 -20.33 0.63 -12.03
C ALA A 10 -21.79 0.19 -12.19
N SER A 11 -22.13 -0.38 -13.35
CA SER A 11 -23.50 -0.74 -13.72
C SER A 11 -23.90 -2.17 -13.30
N SER A 12 -22.96 -3.07 -13.08
CA SER A 12 -23.20 -4.49 -12.90
C SER A 12 -23.94 -4.84 -11.59
N ASP A 13 -24.78 -5.87 -11.67
CA ASP A 13 -25.50 -6.49 -10.56
C ASP A 13 -24.85 -7.86 -10.28
N PHE A 14 -24.05 -7.96 -9.25
CA PHE A 14 -23.30 -9.16 -8.90
C PHE A 14 -24.09 -10.18 -8.07
N ARG A 15 -25.39 -9.95 -7.80
CA ARG A 15 -26.24 -10.84 -6.99
C ARG A 15 -26.40 -12.21 -7.59
N GLU A 16 -26.51 -12.31 -8.90
CA GLU A 16 -26.72 -13.60 -9.56
C GLU A 16 -25.49 -14.49 -9.50
N GLU A 17 -24.32 -13.88 -9.57
CA GLU A 17 -23.03 -14.59 -9.50
C GLU A 17 -22.66 -15.03 -8.06
N ASN A 18 -23.23 -14.36 -7.04
CA ASN A 18 -22.87 -14.55 -5.64
C ASN A 18 -24.06 -15.00 -4.77
N ARG A 19 -25.09 -15.65 -5.36
CA ARG A 19 -26.31 -16.06 -4.64
C ARG A 19 -26.04 -17.00 -3.45
N ASP A 20 -25.02 -17.80 -3.54
CA ASP A 20 -24.68 -18.85 -2.58
C ASP A 20 -23.57 -18.43 -1.59
N ASN A 21 -23.07 -17.20 -1.67
CA ASN A 21 -21.98 -16.71 -0.82
C ASN A 21 -22.33 -15.35 -0.20
N GLU A 22 -22.77 -15.36 1.05
CA GLU A 22 -23.15 -14.15 1.81
C GLU A 22 -21.96 -13.24 2.13
N ASP A 23 -20.73 -13.76 2.06
CA ASP A 23 -19.49 -13.02 2.37
C ASP A 23 -19.02 -12.12 1.22
N ILE A 24 -19.58 -12.28 0.02
CA ILE A 24 -19.23 -11.46 -1.14
C ILE A 24 -20.18 -10.28 -1.27
N PRO A 25 -19.67 -9.03 -1.29
CA PRO A 25 -20.51 -7.85 -1.40
C PRO A 25 -21.25 -7.81 -2.73
N VAL A 26 -22.55 -7.72 -2.64
CA VAL A 26 -23.46 -7.66 -3.81
C VAL A 26 -23.36 -6.33 -4.56
N PHE A 27 -22.92 -5.27 -3.89
CA PHE A 27 -22.83 -3.92 -4.45
C PHE A 27 -21.41 -3.34 -4.29
N LEU A 28 -20.51 -3.79 -5.14
CA LEU A 28 -19.09 -3.47 -5.11
C LEU A 28 -18.73 -1.97 -5.08
N PRO A 29 -19.45 -1.06 -5.78
CA PRO A 29 -19.12 0.37 -5.72
C PRO A 29 -19.14 0.95 -4.31
N MET A 30 -19.99 0.42 -3.43
CA MET A 30 -20.14 0.88 -2.04
C MET A 30 -19.31 0.07 -1.05
N TYR A 31 -18.60 -0.96 -1.50
CA TYR A 31 -17.75 -1.77 -0.62
C TYR A 31 -16.69 -0.91 0.06
N PRO A 32 -16.54 -1.02 1.40
CA PRO A 32 -15.53 -0.26 2.12
C PRO A 32 -14.12 -0.83 1.87
N ILE A 33 -13.21 0.01 1.42
CA ILE A 33 -11.81 -0.34 1.25
C ILE A 33 -10.96 0.82 1.79
N ASP A 34 -10.07 0.54 2.73
CA ASP A 34 -9.13 1.51 3.31
C ASP A 34 -9.80 2.82 3.79
N GLY A 35 -10.90 2.71 4.54
CA GLY A 35 -11.61 3.84 5.14
C GLY A 35 -12.49 4.65 4.19
N THR A 36 -12.62 4.26 2.92
CA THR A 36 -13.53 4.88 1.94
C THR A 36 -14.29 3.81 1.14
N THR A 37 -15.17 4.21 0.24
CA THR A 37 -15.81 3.26 -0.68
C THR A 37 -14.95 3.06 -1.93
N VAL A 38 -15.05 1.89 -2.56
CA VAL A 38 -14.37 1.55 -3.82
C VAL A 38 -14.52 2.66 -4.85
N ILE A 39 -15.74 3.09 -5.13
CA ILE A 39 -16.00 4.13 -6.15
C ILE A 39 -15.32 5.47 -5.81
N LYS A 40 -15.31 5.88 -4.54
CA LYS A 40 -14.67 7.13 -4.12
C LYS A 40 -13.15 7.03 -4.20
N ARG A 41 -12.58 5.86 -3.86
CA ARG A 41 -11.15 5.60 -4.02
C ARG A 41 -10.73 5.73 -5.48
N GLU A 42 -11.45 5.10 -6.40
CA GLU A 42 -11.15 5.20 -7.84
C GLU A 42 -11.22 6.64 -8.34
N ILE A 43 -12.29 7.37 -7.99
CA ILE A 43 -12.42 8.79 -8.34
C ILE A 43 -11.25 9.61 -7.80
N ALA A 44 -10.83 9.37 -6.56
CA ALA A 44 -9.70 10.08 -5.95
C ALA A 44 -8.38 9.80 -6.68
N MET A 45 -8.11 8.54 -7.04
CA MET A 45 -6.93 8.14 -7.80
C MET A 45 -6.88 8.80 -9.19
N LEU A 46 -8.01 8.80 -9.90
CA LEU A 46 -8.13 9.42 -11.22
C LEU A 46 -7.90 10.93 -11.16
N ARG A 47 -8.46 11.60 -10.15
CA ARG A 47 -8.25 13.04 -9.95
C ARG A 47 -6.82 13.39 -9.61
N LYS A 48 -6.19 12.58 -8.74
CA LYS A 48 -4.77 12.76 -8.38
C LYS A 48 -3.87 12.68 -9.61
N ALA A 49 -4.24 11.86 -10.59
CA ALA A 49 -3.56 11.78 -11.90
C ALA A 49 -3.96 12.91 -12.88
N GLY A 50 -4.78 13.86 -12.47
CA GLY A 50 -5.20 15.01 -13.30
C GLY A 50 -6.28 14.72 -14.34
N LEU A 51 -6.97 13.58 -14.25
CA LEU A 51 -7.98 13.19 -15.23
C LEU A 51 -9.30 13.92 -15.02
N SER A 52 -9.82 14.54 -16.08
CA SER A 52 -11.10 15.24 -16.10
C SER A 52 -11.60 15.41 -17.55
N PRO A 53 -12.92 15.17 -17.82
CA PRO A 53 -13.96 14.78 -16.87
C PRO A 53 -13.86 13.32 -16.43
N ILE A 54 -14.61 12.97 -15.36
CA ILE A 54 -14.80 11.57 -14.93
C ILE A 54 -16.25 11.20 -15.18
N LEU A 55 -16.48 10.17 -15.98
CA LEU A 55 -17.78 9.57 -16.24
C LEU A 55 -17.95 8.31 -15.39
N VAL A 56 -19.16 8.06 -14.91
CA VAL A 56 -19.53 6.84 -14.18
C VAL A 56 -20.76 6.23 -14.83
N VAL A 57 -20.65 5.01 -15.35
CA VAL A 57 -21.79 4.25 -15.87
C VAL A 57 -22.52 3.61 -14.70
N LEU A 58 -23.78 3.92 -14.55
CA LEU A 58 -24.65 3.50 -13.46
C LEU A 58 -25.71 2.52 -13.95
N GLY A 59 -25.95 1.45 -13.21
CA GLY A 59 -27.02 0.49 -13.48
C GLY A 59 -27.73 0.06 -12.20
N TYR A 60 -27.31 -1.03 -11.62
CA TYR A 60 -27.86 -1.52 -10.35
C TYR A 60 -27.69 -0.47 -9.25
N GLN A 61 -28.75 -0.23 -8.47
CA GLN A 61 -28.81 0.77 -7.39
C GLN A 61 -28.31 2.18 -7.81
N LYS A 62 -28.58 2.61 -9.02
CA LYS A 62 -28.13 3.90 -9.57
C LYS A 62 -28.46 5.10 -8.69
N GLU A 63 -29.62 5.14 -8.02
CA GLU A 63 -30.01 6.27 -7.17
C GLU A 63 -29.15 6.34 -5.90
N VAL A 64 -28.76 5.19 -5.34
CA VAL A 64 -27.82 5.14 -4.19
C VAL A 64 -26.47 5.72 -4.60
N LEU A 65 -25.94 5.32 -5.77
CA LEU A 65 -24.67 5.85 -6.28
C LEU A 65 -24.76 7.34 -6.62
N LYS A 66 -25.81 7.80 -7.27
CA LYS A 66 -26.00 9.24 -7.57
C LYS A 66 -25.96 10.08 -6.29
N ASN A 67 -26.71 9.67 -5.26
CA ASN A 67 -26.72 10.35 -3.98
C ASN A 67 -25.33 10.34 -3.32
N HIS A 68 -24.65 9.18 -3.34
CA HIS A 68 -23.30 9.02 -2.77
C HIS A 68 -22.25 9.88 -3.49
N LEU A 69 -22.42 10.11 -4.78
CA LEU A 69 -21.51 10.87 -5.64
C LEU A 69 -21.92 12.34 -5.85
N SER A 70 -23.03 12.81 -5.26
CA SER A 70 -23.61 14.14 -5.49
C SER A 70 -22.62 15.30 -5.35
N HIS A 71 -21.66 15.21 -4.43
CA HIS A 71 -20.62 16.21 -4.19
C HIS A 71 -19.29 15.95 -4.94
N HIS A 72 -19.24 14.89 -5.75
CA HIS A 72 -18.00 14.45 -6.39
C HIS A 72 -17.82 14.91 -7.84
N LYS A 73 -18.57 15.94 -8.33
CA LYS A 73 -18.40 16.51 -9.69
C LYS A 73 -18.04 15.47 -10.77
N VAL A 74 -18.77 14.38 -10.83
CA VAL A 74 -18.68 13.33 -11.85
C VAL A 74 -19.89 13.40 -12.76
N LEU A 75 -19.76 12.92 -13.99
CA LEU A 75 -20.85 12.81 -14.95
C LEU A 75 -21.41 11.39 -14.90
N CYS A 76 -22.71 11.26 -14.64
CA CYS A 76 -23.37 9.96 -14.57
C CYS A 76 -24.00 9.62 -15.92
N VAL A 77 -23.73 8.42 -16.41
CA VAL A 77 -24.34 7.81 -17.60
C VAL A 77 -25.19 6.65 -17.12
N GLU A 78 -26.49 6.65 -17.42
CA GLU A 78 -27.38 5.58 -16.99
C GLU A 78 -27.42 4.45 -18.01
N ASP A 79 -27.14 3.24 -17.56
CA ASP A 79 -27.38 1.99 -18.31
C ASP A 79 -28.77 1.46 -17.91
N GLY A 80 -29.78 1.79 -18.72
CA GLY A 80 -31.15 1.34 -18.48
C GLY A 80 -31.35 -0.17 -18.69
N GLN A 81 -30.45 -0.81 -19.41
CA GLN A 81 -30.49 -2.24 -19.74
C GLN A 81 -29.43 -3.06 -19.00
N TYR A 82 -28.91 -2.56 -17.88
CA TYR A 82 -27.80 -3.15 -17.13
C TYR A 82 -28.00 -4.63 -16.76
N ARG A 83 -29.23 -5.12 -16.69
CA ARG A 83 -29.55 -6.55 -16.41
C ARG A 83 -29.31 -7.47 -17.61
N GLU A 84 -29.38 -6.91 -18.81
CA GLU A 84 -29.19 -7.63 -20.09
C GLU A 84 -27.78 -7.36 -20.63
N HIS A 85 -27.13 -6.33 -20.13
CA HIS A 85 -25.80 -5.93 -20.54
C HIS A 85 -24.73 -6.67 -19.73
N ASP A 86 -23.79 -7.28 -20.45
CA ASP A 86 -22.51 -7.69 -19.89
C ASP A 86 -21.60 -6.44 -19.68
N LEU A 87 -20.44 -6.67 -19.06
CA LEU A 87 -19.43 -5.62 -18.89
C LEU A 87 -19.06 -4.93 -20.22
N GLN A 88 -19.02 -5.69 -21.33
CA GLN A 88 -18.65 -5.18 -22.66
C GLN A 88 -19.73 -4.25 -23.22
N ALA A 89 -20.99 -4.53 -22.96
CA ALA A 89 -22.10 -3.68 -23.40
C ALA A 89 -22.12 -2.35 -22.62
N SER A 90 -22.00 -2.39 -21.29
CA SER A 90 -21.88 -1.20 -20.45
C SER A 90 -20.62 -0.39 -20.79
N LEU A 91 -19.51 -1.06 -21.12
CA LEU A 91 -18.28 -0.41 -21.58
C LEU A 91 -18.51 0.33 -22.90
N ARG A 92 -19.16 -0.30 -23.90
CA ARG A 92 -19.47 0.35 -25.18
C ARG A 92 -20.34 1.60 -24.99
N LEU A 93 -21.36 1.51 -24.12
CA LEU A 93 -22.20 2.64 -23.77
C LEU A 93 -21.36 3.79 -23.18
N GLY A 94 -20.53 3.48 -22.18
CA GLY A 94 -19.67 4.48 -21.52
C GLY A 94 -18.65 5.12 -22.48
N LEU A 95 -18.01 4.31 -23.35
CA LEU A 95 -17.04 4.81 -24.34
C LEU A 95 -17.72 5.73 -25.38
N SER A 96 -18.94 5.41 -25.84
CA SER A 96 -19.71 6.28 -26.76
C SER A 96 -20.01 7.64 -26.16
N GLU A 97 -20.27 7.73 -24.85
CA GLU A 97 -20.48 9.00 -24.17
C GLU A 97 -19.15 9.73 -23.89
N ALA A 98 -18.10 8.97 -23.56
CA ALA A 98 -16.77 9.51 -23.29
C ALA A 98 -16.15 10.17 -24.54
N GLU A 99 -16.28 9.55 -25.72
CA GLU A 99 -15.78 10.07 -27.01
C GLU A 99 -16.31 11.48 -27.34
N LYS A 100 -17.53 11.82 -26.89
CA LYS A 100 -18.12 13.15 -27.09
C LYS A 100 -17.46 14.24 -26.22
N LEU A 101 -16.73 13.87 -25.18
CA LEU A 101 -16.27 14.77 -24.13
C LEU A 101 -14.75 14.86 -24.01
N MET A 102 -14.03 13.86 -24.50
CA MET A 102 -12.57 13.74 -24.34
C MET A 102 -11.93 12.99 -25.52
N ASP A 103 -10.63 13.21 -25.71
CA ASP A 103 -9.84 12.53 -26.76
C ASP A 103 -9.33 11.16 -26.30
N ARG A 104 -9.16 10.96 -24.99
CA ARG A 104 -8.73 9.69 -24.38
C ARG A 104 -9.44 9.47 -23.06
N ALA A 105 -9.73 8.21 -22.73
CA ALA A 105 -10.35 7.79 -21.48
C ALA A 105 -9.57 6.68 -20.79
N ALA A 106 -9.22 6.88 -19.52
CA ALA A 106 -8.79 5.78 -18.64
C ALA A 106 -10.03 5.05 -18.13
N VAL A 107 -10.18 3.79 -18.49
CA VAL A 107 -11.36 2.97 -18.20
C VAL A 107 -11.06 2.00 -17.06
N ILE A 108 -11.96 1.95 -16.08
CA ILE A 108 -11.85 1.08 -14.91
C ILE A 108 -13.22 0.45 -14.62
N PRO A 109 -13.35 -0.89 -14.67
CA PRO A 109 -14.46 -1.58 -14.03
C PRO A 109 -14.30 -1.48 -12.50
N VAL A 110 -15.37 -1.20 -11.80
CA VAL A 110 -15.39 -0.98 -10.34
C VAL A 110 -14.85 -2.15 -9.52
N GLU A 111 -14.74 -3.32 -10.11
CA GLU A 111 -14.15 -4.50 -9.46
C GLU A 111 -12.62 -4.50 -9.39
N TYR A 112 -11.92 -3.47 -9.93
CA TYR A 112 -10.46 -3.37 -9.90
C TYR A 112 -9.96 -2.14 -9.14
N PRO A 113 -10.25 -1.99 -7.84
CA PRO A 113 -9.97 -0.76 -7.09
C PRO A 113 -8.51 -0.63 -6.62
N ALA A 114 -7.68 -1.67 -6.76
CA ALA A 114 -6.42 -1.78 -6.06
C ALA A 114 -5.19 -1.25 -6.83
N PHE A 115 -5.36 -0.80 -8.08
CA PHE A 115 -4.25 -0.30 -8.90
C PHE A 115 -3.47 0.86 -8.23
N ALA A 116 -2.17 0.93 -8.53
CA ALA A 116 -1.29 2.00 -8.08
C ALA A 116 -1.34 3.23 -9.00
N GLY A 117 -1.06 4.43 -8.45
CA GLY A 117 -0.96 5.67 -9.23
C GLY A 117 0.10 5.59 -10.33
N GLY A 118 1.24 4.98 -10.06
CA GLY A 118 2.32 4.78 -11.05
C GLY A 118 1.90 3.98 -12.28
N THR A 119 0.98 3.02 -12.15
CA THR A 119 0.39 2.31 -13.30
C THR A 119 -0.35 3.27 -14.22
N LEU A 120 -1.19 4.14 -13.64
CA LEU A 120 -1.93 5.13 -14.41
C LEU A 120 -1.00 6.15 -15.08
N GLU A 121 0.04 6.62 -14.36
CA GLU A 121 1.06 7.52 -14.90
C GLU A 121 1.79 6.89 -16.11
N THR A 122 2.17 5.61 -16.01
CA THR A 122 2.80 4.87 -17.11
C THR A 122 1.91 4.81 -18.35
N LEU A 123 0.62 4.50 -18.17
CA LEU A 123 -0.33 4.45 -19.29
C LEU A 123 -0.53 5.82 -19.93
N LEU A 124 -0.57 6.89 -19.15
CA LEU A 124 -0.78 8.25 -19.67
C LEU A 124 0.38 8.77 -20.53
N GLN A 125 1.59 8.19 -20.40
CA GLN A 125 2.73 8.48 -21.25
C GLN A 125 2.61 7.85 -22.65
N CYS A 126 1.74 6.84 -22.84
CA CYS A 126 1.51 6.26 -24.14
C CYS A 126 0.75 7.25 -25.05
N PRO A 127 1.13 7.38 -26.33
CA PRO A 127 0.46 8.30 -27.24
C PRO A 127 -0.96 7.87 -27.59
N GLY A 128 -1.24 6.57 -27.64
CA GLY A 128 -2.51 5.96 -28.04
C GLY A 128 -3.16 5.13 -26.92
N SER A 129 -3.95 4.15 -27.34
CA SER A 129 -4.57 3.17 -26.41
C SER A 129 -3.49 2.31 -25.75
N ALA A 130 -3.69 1.97 -24.46
CA ALA A 130 -2.71 1.23 -23.68
C ALA A 130 -3.36 0.33 -22.62
N VAL A 131 -2.70 -0.79 -22.32
CA VAL A 131 -3.12 -1.75 -21.30
C VAL A 131 -1.95 -2.11 -20.39
N PRO A 132 -2.12 -2.09 -19.06
CA PRO A 132 -1.08 -2.53 -18.14
C PRO A 132 -0.95 -4.05 -18.17
N VAL A 133 0.27 -4.54 -18.10
CA VAL A 133 0.56 -5.98 -18.05
C VAL A 133 1.42 -6.26 -16.81
N CYS A 134 0.84 -6.96 -15.84
CA CYS A 134 1.54 -7.42 -14.64
C CYS A 134 1.65 -8.94 -14.66
N GLN A 135 2.87 -9.47 -14.51
CA GLN A 135 3.12 -10.91 -14.50
C GLN A 135 2.52 -11.66 -15.71
N GLY A 136 2.52 -11.02 -16.89
CA GLY A 136 1.98 -11.57 -18.13
C GLY A 136 0.46 -11.43 -18.31
N THR A 137 -0.26 -10.94 -17.29
CA THR A 137 -1.71 -10.75 -17.29
C THR A 137 -2.06 -9.28 -17.55
N GLU A 138 -3.01 -9.03 -18.46
CA GLU A 138 -3.56 -7.71 -18.69
C GLU A 138 -4.49 -7.28 -17.56
N GLY A 139 -4.36 -6.01 -17.12
CA GLY A 139 -5.11 -5.46 -16.01
C GLY A 139 -5.90 -4.21 -16.35
N TYR A 140 -6.22 -3.46 -15.28
CA TYR A 140 -6.88 -2.15 -15.29
C TYR A 140 -6.11 -1.15 -14.39
N PRO A 141 -6.20 0.19 -14.68
CA PRO A 141 -7.00 0.85 -15.73
C PRO A 141 -6.49 0.54 -17.14
N ARG A 142 -7.37 0.71 -18.17
CA ARG A 142 -6.99 0.65 -19.60
C ARG A 142 -7.19 2.02 -20.23
N LEU A 143 -6.24 2.48 -21.01
CA LEU A 143 -6.36 3.74 -21.75
C LEU A 143 -6.94 3.48 -23.13
N TYR A 144 -8.01 4.18 -23.48
CA TYR A 144 -8.62 4.21 -24.80
C TYR A 144 -8.39 5.56 -25.44
N ALA A 145 -7.83 5.59 -26.65
CA ALA A 145 -7.74 6.78 -27.49
C ALA A 145 -8.82 6.76 -28.55
N PHE A 146 -9.59 7.84 -28.64
CA PHE A 146 -10.69 7.97 -29.61
C PHE A 146 -10.12 8.50 -30.94
N GLY A 147 -10.72 8.09 -32.07
CA GLY A 147 -10.28 8.50 -33.42
C GLY A 147 -9.09 7.75 -33.98
N GLU A 148 -8.44 6.84 -33.23
CA GLU A 148 -7.47 5.92 -33.80
C GLU A 148 -8.16 4.88 -34.69
N GLN A 149 -7.61 4.63 -35.87
CA GLN A 149 -8.05 3.47 -36.64
C GLN A 149 -7.83 2.22 -35.79
N LYS A 150 -8.81 1.33 -35.76
CA LYS A 150 -8.85 0.08 -34.96
C LYS A 150 -7.78 -0.93 -35.42
N GLU A 151 -6.54 -0.52 -35.57
CA GLU A 151 -5.43 -1.46 -35.75
C GLU A 151 -4.99 -1.97 -34.38
N ALA A 152 -5.40 -3.21 -34.17
CA ALA A 152 -4.83 -4.21 -33.26
C ALA A 152 -4.13 -3.72 -31.99
N GLY A 153 -4.84 -3.79 -30.87
CA GLY A 153 -4.24 -3.97 -29.53
C GLY A 153 -3.34 -2.82 -29.09
N GLY A 154 -3.86 -1.94 -28.26
CA GLY A 154 -3.11 -0.84 -27.67
C GLY A 154 -1.75 -1.25 -27.08
N CYS A 155 -0.89 -0.28 -26.78
CA CYS A 155 0.42 -0.50 -26.19
C CYS A 155 0.32 -1.37 -24.93
N ARG A 156 1.04 -2.50 -24.89
CA ARG A 156 1.14 -3.36 -23.70
C ARG A 156 2.24 -2.80 -22.80
N CYS A 157 1.84 -2.19 -21.69
CA CYS A 157 2.77 -1.54 -20.77
C CYS A 157 3.10 -2.49 -19.60
N PRO A 158 4.34 -3.02 -19.53
CA PRO A 158 4.76 -3.80 -18.37
C PRO A 158 4.76 -2.93 -17.12
N VAL A 159 4.14 -3.41 -16.03
CA VAL A 159 4.07 -2.73 -14.74
C VAL A 159 4.36 -3.70 -13.60
N GLU A 160 4.97 -3.20 -12.52
CA GLU A 160 5.18 -3.94 -11.27
C GLU A 160 4.08 -3.61 -10.26
N ASP A 161 2.82 -3.74 -10.69
CA ASP A 161 1.63 -3.42 -9.90
C ASP A 161 0.65 -4.59 -9.89
N PRO A 162 0.77 -5.52 -8.93
CA PRO A 162 -0.22 -6.60 -8.78
C PRO A 162 -1.65 -6.11 -8.59
N GLY A 163 -1.84 -4.89 -8.04
CA GLY A 163 -3.16 -4.30 -7.83
C GLY A 163 -3.96 -4.10 -9.12
N CYS A 164 -3.30 -3.90 -10.25
CA CYS A 164 -3.98 -3.69 -11.53
C CYS A 164 -4.70 -4.95 -12.06
N ILE A 165 -4.37 -6.15 -11.55
CA ILE A 165 -5.00 -7.42 -11.90
C ILE A 165 -5.84 -8.01 -10.76
N LEU A 166 -5.98 -7.33 -9.61
CA LEU A 166 -6.77 -7.80 -8.48
C LEU A 166 -8.23 -7.39 -8.62
N SER A 167 -9.09 -8.38 -8.89
CA SER A 167 -10.54 -8.20 -8.91
C SER A 167 -11.14 -8.55 -7.55
N ILE A 168 -12.09 -7.71 -7.08
CA ILE A 168 -12.83 -7.92 -5.82
C ILE A 168 -14.15 -8.69 -6.01
N ARG A 169 -14.26 -9.50 -7.06
CA ARG A 169 -15.45 -10.36 -7.32
C ARG A 169 -15.46 -11.64 -6.49
N THR A 170 -14.39 -11.95 -5.79
CA THR A 170 -14.25 -13.14 -4.95
C THR A 170 -13.71 -12.75 -3.58
N GLU A 171 -14.00 -13.57 -2.56
CA GLU A 171 -13.50 -13.34 -1.19
C GLU A 171 -11.95 -13.25 -1.14
N ASP A 172 -11.24 -14.16 -1.84
CA ASP A 172 -9.77 -14.09 -1.93
C ASP A 172 -9.30 -12.82 -2.63
N GLY A 173 -9.99 -12.41 -3.69
CA GLY A 173 -9.71 -11.15 -4.40
C GLY A 173 -9.89 -9.92 -3.51
N ILE A 174 -10.96 -9.88 -2.73
CA ILE A 174 -11.24 -8.83 -1.75
C ILE A 174 -10.10 -8.75 -0.73
N ARG A 175 -9.79 -9.87 -0.08
CA ARG A 175 -8.71 -9.94 0.93
C ARG A 175 -7.37 -9.47 0.38
N ARG A 176 -7.00 -9.92 -0.82
CA ARG A 176 -5.73 -9.53 -1.48
C ARG A 176 -5.72 -8.05 -1.86
N ALA A 177 -6.83 -7.52 -2.37
CA ALA A 177 -6.97 -6.12 -2.72
C ALA A 177 -6.85 -5.21 -1.48
N GLU A 178 -7.51 -5.56 -0.37
CA GLU A 178 -7.41 -4.82 0.90
C GLU A 178 -5.98 -4.81 1.46
N GLN A 179 -5.32 -5.97 1.48
CA GLN A 179 -3.92 -6.08 1.92
C GLN A 179 -3.00 -5.22 1.06
N TYR A 180 -3.18 -5.26 -0.26
CA TYR A 180 -2.37 -4.50 -1.19
C TYR A 180 -2.58 -2.99 -1.05
N VAL A 181 -3.84 -2.53 -0.97
CA VAL A 181 -4.18 -1.12 -0.77
C VAL A 181 -3.62 -0.59 0.56
N LYS A 182 -3.73 -1.38 1.62
CA LYS A 182 -3.14 -1.05 2.92
C LYS A 182 -1.62 -0.93 2.84
N ALA A 183 -0.95 -1.87 2.18
CA ALA A 183 0.49 -1.83 2.00
C ALA A 183 0.95 -0.60 1.19
N GLN A 184 0.21 -0.22 0.14
CA GLN A 184 0.47 1.02 -0.62
C GLN A 184 0.32 2.27 0.23
N ARG A 185 -0.75 2.37 1.04
CA ARG A 185 -0.93 3.49 1.97
C ARG A 185 0.24 3.55 2.94
N ASP A 186 0.55 2.42 3.58
CA ASP A 186 1.62 2.32 4.56
C ASP A 186 3.00 2.68 3.99
N ALA A 187 3.25 2.42 2.71
CA ALA A 187 4.48 2.80 2.01
C ALA A 187 4.56 4.31 1.69
N ASN A 188 3.42 4.96 1.44
CA ASN A 188 3.35 6.37 1.04
C ASN A 188 2.98 7.33 2.17
N GLU A 189 2.66 6.79 3.35
CA GLU A 189 2.29 7.60 4.50
C GLU A 189 3.51 8.36 5.04
N LEU A 190 3.35 9.66 5.22
CA LEU A 190 4.35 10.47 5.91
C LEU A 190 4.43 10.01 7.38
N ARG A 191 5.62 9.61 7.84
CA ARG A 191 5.83 9.07 9.19
C ARG A 191 6.95 9.78 9.91
N CYS A 192 6.76 10.00 11.20
CA CYS A 192 7.84 10.42 12.09
C CYS A 192 8.61 9.19 12.59
N ARG A 193 9.92 9.18 12.39
CA ARG A 193 10.81 8.18 12.97
C ARG A 193 11.81 8.85 13.87
N ASN A 194 11.77 8.50 15.15
CA ASN A 194 12.75 8.96 16.14
C ASN A 194 13.82 7.87 16.31
N ARG A 195 15.04 8.29 16.52
CA ARG A 195 16.17 7.40 16.81
C ARG A 195 16.83 7.88 18.10
N LEU A 196 16.74 7.09 19.17
CA LEU A 196 17.39 7.36 20.43
C LEU A 196 18.84 6.86 20.37
N ILE A 197 19.78 7.76 20.62
CA ILE A 197 21.21 7.45 20.73
C ILE A 197 21.73 8.09 22.02
N LEU A 198 22.45 7.30 22.81
CA LEU A 198 23.14 7.79 23.99
C LEU A 198 24.59 8.03 23.64
N SER A 199 25.09 9.22 24.02
CA SER A 199 26.44 9.67 23.69
C SER A 199 27.14 10.18 24.98
N LYS A 200 28.47 10.09 25.01
CA LYS A 200 29.36 10.88 25.88
C LYS A 200 30.18 11.79 24.97
N GLU A 201 31.46 11.49 24.78
CA GLU A 201 32.25 12.14 23.72
C GLU A 201 31.86 11.67 22.33
N GLU A 202 31.50 10.39 22.23
CA GLU A 202 31.00 9.75 21.00
C GLU A 202 29.73 8.95 21.29
N ASP A 203 29.00 8.64 20.21
CA ASP A 203 27.81 7.77 20.25
C ASP A 203 28.24 6.36 20.68
N PHE A 204 27.66 5.82 21.73
CA PHE A 204 28.07 4.50 22.23
C PHE A 204 26.92 3.51 22.39
N PHE A 205 25.66 3.96 22.43
CA PHE A 205 24.52 3.09 22.56
C PHE A 205 23.32 3.60 21.74
N GLY A 206 22.77 2.75 20.92
CA GLY A 206 21.62 3.04 20.10
C GLY A 206 20.86 1.76 19.73
N PRO A 207 19.97 1.80 18.70
CA PRO A 207 19.15 0.66 18.30
C PRO A 207 19.96 -0.59 17.89
N GLU A 208 21.17 -0.41 17.35
CA GLU A 208 22.04 -1.53 16.93
C GLU A 208 22.59 -2.28 18.14
N GLU A 209 23.12 -1.54 19.14
CA GLU A 209 23.62 -2.09 20.40
C GLU A 209 22.49 -2.74 21.21
N TYR A 210 21.35 -2.09 21.32
CA TYR A 210 20.17 -2.62 22.00
C TYR A 210 19.73 -3.93 21.38
N ARG A 211 19.63 -3.98 20.05
CA ARG A 211 19.23 -5.21 19.32
C ARG A 211 20.25 -6.34 19.52
N LEU A 212 21.54 -6.03 19.53
CA LEU A 212 22.58 -7.02 19.80
C LEU A 212 22.41 -7.63 21.18
N LEU A 213 22.19 -6.82 22.23
CA LEU A 213 21.98 -7.29 23.60
C LEU A 213 20.72 -8.15 23.71
N GLN A 214 19.60 -7.75 23.08
CA GLN A 214 18.39 -8.59 23.02
C GLN A 214 18.67 -9.97 22.42
N LEU A 215 19.38 -10.01 21.30
CA LEU A 215 19.72 -11.26 20.64
C LEU A 215 20.70 -12.11 21.46
N ILE A 216 21.60 -11.48 22.25
CA ILE A 216 22.45 -12.20 23.19
C ILE A 216 21.61 -12.81 24.33
N ASP A 217 20.63 -12.09 24.86
CA ASP A 217 19.72 -12.61 25.89
C ASP A 217 18.87 -13.78 25.36
N GLU A 218 18.42 -13.71 24.09
CA GLU A 218 17.67 -14.79 23.44
C GLU A 218 18.52 -16.04 23.14
N THR A 219 19.76 -15.85 22.70
CA THR A 219 20.60 -16.95 22.16
C THR A 219 21.62 -17.48 23.12
N GLY A 220 21.92 -16.73 24.19
CA GLY A 220 23.01 -17.04 25.10
C GLY A 220 24.42 -16.92 24.48
N SER A 221 24.56 -16.29 23.30
CA SER A 221 25.81 -16.28 22.55
C SER A 221 26.01 -15.02 21.71
N ILE A 222 27.15 -14.32 21.94
CA ILE A 222 27.53 -13.17 21.09
C ILE A 222 27.69 -13.60 19.62
N GLN A 223 28.22 -14.78 19.36
CA GLN A 223 28.43 -15.29 18.00
C GLN A 223 27.11 -15.52 17.27
N ALA A 224 26.15 -16.16 17.94
CA ALA A 224 24.81 -16.41 17.36
C ALA A 224 24.06 -15.12 17.15
N ALA A 225 24.12 -14.18 18.11
CA ALA A 225 23.49 -12.86 18.02
C ALA A 225 24.06 -12.04 16.86
N ALA A 226 25.39 -11.95 16.75
CA ALA A 226 26.07 -11.26 15.65
C ALA A 226 25.70 -11.87 14.29
N GLY A 227 25.64 -13.20 14.18
CA GLY A 227 25.22 -13.90 12.96
C GLY A 227 23.80 -13.53 12.55
N ARG A 228 22.83 -13.42 13.50
CA ARG A 228 21.45 -12.97 13.21
C ARG A 228 21.37 -11.51 12.73
N MET A 229 22.38 -10.71 13.08
CA MET A 229 22.50 -9.31 12.62
C MET A 229 23.36 -9.15 11.35
N ASN A 230 23.76 -10.23 10.71
CA ASN A 230 24.67 -10.23 9.56
C ASN A 230 25.99 -9.49 9.83
N MET A 231 26.51 -9.56 11.05
CA MET A 231 27.81 -8.99 11.42
C MET A 231 28.78 -10.06 11.90
N SER A 232 30.09 -9.74 11.83
CA SER A 232 31.12 -10.64 12.35
C SER A 232 31.08 -10.68 13.89
N TYR A 233 31.49 -11.84 14.46
CA TYR A 233 31.71 -11.98 15.91
C TYR A 233 32.58 -10.84 16.47
N THR A 234 33.67 -10.51 15.78
CA THR A 234 34.60 -9.44 16.20
C THR A 234 33.92 -8.08 16.30
N LYS A 235 33.01 -7.76 15.39
CA LYS A 235 32.21 -6.51 15.45
C LYS A 235 31.31 -6.52 16.67
N GLY A 236 30.51 -7.58 16.85
CA GLY A 236 29.60 -7.69 18.00
C GLY A 236 30.34 -7.65 19.35
N TRP A 237 31.48 -8.34 19.44
CA TRP A 237 32.31 -8.31 20.63
C TRP A 237 32.90 -6.92 20.95
N LYS A 238 33.36 -6.19 19.92
CA LYS A 238 33.84 -4.81 20.07
C LYS A 238 32.73 -3.86 20.53
N MET A 239 31.52 -4.01 20.03
CA MET A 239 30.36 -3.22 20.44
C MET A 239 30.08 -3.42 21.92
N VAL A 240 29.97 -4.65 22.39
CA VAL A 240 29.75 -4.94 23.82
C VAL A 240 30.88 -4.39 24.70
N ASN A 241 32.15 -4.60 24.34
CA ASN A 241 33.26 -4.11 25.12
C ASN A 241 33.33 -2.57 25.17
N ARG A 242 33.01 -1.90 24.07
CA ARG A 242 32.89 -0.44 24.04
C ARG A 242 31.81 0.03 25.02
N LEU A 243 30.66 -0.60 24.98
CA LEU A 243 29.54 -0.30 25.87
C LEU A 243 29.91 -0.48 27.35
N GLU A 244 30.54 -1.60 27.71
CA GLU A 244 31.01 -1.89 29.07
C GLU A 244 32.06 -0.86 29.55
N LYS A 245 32.96 -0.45 28.65
CA LYS A 245 33.95 0.56 28.92
C LYS A 245 33.31 1.94 29.17
N GLU A 246 32.36 2.34 28.32
CA GLU A 246 31.69 3.64 28.46
C GLU A 246 30.82 3.72 29.71
N MET A 247 30.15 2.60 30.06
CA MET A 247 29.25 2.55 31.21
C MET A 247 29.96 2.27 32.53
N GLY A 248 31.14 1.63 32.50
CA GLY A 248 31.94 1.32 33.71
C GLY A 248 31.41 0.09 34.45
N PHE A 249 30.49 -0.70 33.86
CA PHE A 249 30.03 -1.97 34.40
C PHE A 249 29.86 -3.00 33.27
N LEU A 250 29.78 -4.28 33.67
CA LEU A 250 29.65 -5.37 32.72
C LEU A 250 28.18 -5.53 32.29
N PHE A 251 27.94 -5.64 31.01
CA PHE A 251 26.63 -6.02 30.46
C PHE A 251 26.43 -7.52 30.36
N LEU A 252 27.54 -8.28 30.29
CA LEU A 252 27.51 -9.71 30.11
C LEU A 252 28.28 -10.45 31.19
N ASN A 253 27.66 -11.49 31.78
CA ASN A 253 28.33 -12.57 32.45
C ASN A 253 28.80 -13.55 31.37
N ARG A 254 30.12 -13.70 31.22
CA ARG A 254 30.74 -14.57 30.21
C ARG A 254 31.28 -15.81 30.87
N CYS A 255 30.78 -16.98 30.47
CA CYS A 255 31.37 -18.27 30.87
C CYS A 255 32.27 -18.76 29.74
N ASN A 256 33.55 -18.95 30.05
CA ASN A 256 34.52 -19.55 29.13
C ASN A 256 34.09 -20.97 28.82
N GLY A 257 33.64 -21.24 27.59
CA GLY A 257 33.23 -22.57 27.15
C GLY A 257 34.41 -23.35 26.65
N GLY A 258 34.41 -24.64 27.00
CA GLY A 258 35.27 -25.63 26.37
C GLY A 258 34.82 -25.88 24.89
N ARG A 259 34.94 -27.13 24.40
CA ARG A 259 34.66 -27.56 23.00
C ARG A 259 33.33 -27.16 22.41
N ASN A 260 32.34 -26.69 23.20
CA ASN A 260 30.99 -26.32 22.75
C ASN A 260 30.71 -24.77 22.69
N GLY A 261 31.74 -23.92 22.78
CA GLY A 261 31.55 -22.45 22.75
C GLY A 261 31.19 -21.85 24.12
N GLY A 262 31.53 -20.59 24.38
CA GLY A 262 31.18 -19.86 25.60
C GLY A 262 29.73 -19.40 25.62
N SER A 263 29.10 -19.42 26.82
CA SER A 263 27.79 -18.81 27.03
C SER A 263 27.92 -17.37 27.54
N SER A 264 26.98 -16.52 27.18
CA SER A 264 26.88 -15.12 27.62
C SER A 264 25.47 -14.85 28.08
N THR A 265 25.29 -14.34 29.30
CA THR A 265 23.99 -13.94 29.85
C THR A 265 24.05 -12.46 30.22
N ILE A 266 22.97 -11.74 30.08
CA ILE A 266 22.87 -10.34 30.48
C ILE A 266 22.98 -10.22 32.00
N THR A 267 23.74 -9.26 32.50
CA THR A 267 23.83 -8.95 33.93
C THR A 267 22.56 -8.24 34.41
N GLU A 268 22.37 -8.12 35.72
CA GLU A 268 21.22 -7.40 36.27
C GLU A 268 21.29 -5.91 35.97
N GLU A 269 22.48 -5.31 36.05
CA GLU A 269 22.74 -3.92 35.64
C GLU A 269 22.49 -3.72 34.14
N GLY A 270 22.94 -4.65 33.31
CA GLY A 270 22.71 -4.63 31.88
C GLY A 270 21.22 -4.72 31.54
N ARG A 271 20.47 -5.58 32.20
CA ARG A 271 19.01 -5.70 32.04
C ARG A 271 18.30 -4.43 32.45
N THR A 272 18.61 -3.87 33.61
CA THR A 272 18.07 -2.59 34.08
C THR A 272 18.33 -1.45 33.08
N PHE A 273 19.53 -1.41 32.50
CA PHE A 273 19.87 -0.40 31.50
C PHE A 273 19.06 -0.56 30.22
N MET A 274 18.92 -1.80 29.72
CA MET A 274 18.12 -2.13 28.53
C MET A 274 16.64 -1.74 28.74
N GLU A 275 16.06 -2.04 29.90
CA GLU A 275 14.69 -1.67 30.25
C GLU A 275 14.46 -0.15 30.26
N ARG A 276 15.40 0.59 30.85
CA ARG A 276 15.33 2.07 30.87
C ARG A 276 15.48 2.67 29.47
N TYR A 277 16.38 2.14 28.66
CA TYR A 277 16.53 2.57 27.27
C TYR A 277 15.25 2.32 26.48
N HIS A 278 14.68 1.13 26.60
CA HIS A 278 13.43 0.80 25.93
C HIS A 278 12.27 1.69 26.37
N ALA A 279 12.12 1.92 27.67
CA ALA A 279 11.09 2.82 28.20
C ALA A 279 11.23 4.24 27.65
N MET A 280 12.47 4.78 27.61
CA MET A 280 12.75 6.09 27.06
C MET A 280 12.49 6.15 25.54
N GLU A 281 12.86 5.10 24.78
CA GLU A 281 12.59 5.00 23.35
C GLU A 281 11.07 5.03 23.05
N GLU A 282 10.28 4.30 23.85
CA GLU A 282 8.83 4.28 23.75
C GLU A 282 8.19 5.64 24.09
N ASP A 283 8.69 6.32 25.13
CA ASP A 283 8.23 7.66 25.49
C ASP A 283 8.54 8.67 24.38
N MET A 284 9.75 8.64 23.84
CA MET A 284 10.15 9.49 22.71
C MET A 284 9.32 9.21 21.45
N ARG A 285 9.02 7.94 21.16
CA ARG A 285 8.18 7.54 20.05
C ARG A 285 6.77 8.12 20.20
N ARG A 286 6.18 8.01 21.41
CA ARG A 286 4.83 8.56 21.70
C ARG A 286 4.82 10.09 21.60
N MET A 287 5.81 10.76 22.16
CA MET A 287 5.93 12.22 22.07
C MET A 287 6.15 12.67 20.61
N GLY A 288 7.03 12.00 19.88
CA GLY A 288 7.29 12.28 18.47
C GLY A 288 6.05 12.15 17.61
N GLN A 289 5.22 11.11 17.82
CA GLN A 289 3.95 10.96 17.14
C GLN A 289 2.98 12.11 17.46
N ARG A 290 2.86 12.51 18.73
CA ARG A 290 1.98 13.62 19.13
C ARG A 290 2.41 14.94 18.50
N PHE A 291 3.71 15.24 18.45
CA PHE A 291 4.22 16.42 17.76
C PHE A 291 4.01 16.33 16.26
N PHE A 292 4.28 15.17 15.66
CA PHE A 292 4.04 14.93 14.25
C PHE A 292 2.58 15.18 13.87
N ASP A 293 1.62 14.64 14.62
CA ASP A 293 0.19 14.87 14.41
C ASP A 293 -0.21 16.34 14.58
N THR A 294 0.53 17.09 15.41
CA THR A 294 0.28 18.53 15.60
C THR A 294 0.80 19.38 14.46
N TYR A 295 2.00 19.08 13.96
CA TYR A 295 2.69 19.94 12.98
C TYR A 295 2.47 19.52 11.53
N PHE A 296 2.07 18.26 11.28
CA PHE A 296 1.94 17.68 9.93
C PHE A 296 0.55 17.13 9.63
N ARG A 297 -0.46 17.48 10.42
CA ARG A 297 -1.84 17.02 10.20
C ARG A 297 -2.36 17.32 8.81
N ASP A 298 -2.02 18.49 8.26
CA ASP A 298 -2.50 18.97 6.95
C ASP A 298 -1.75 18.32 5.76
N PHE A 299 -0.73 17.52 6.04
CA PHE A 299 0.08 16.80 5.05
C PHE A 299 -0.16 15.28 5.03
N GLN A 300 -1.10 14.79 5.83
CA GLN A 300 -1.48 13.36 5.91
C GLN A 300 -2.58 12.99 4.92
#